data_3e7bfad0788995d1d005c8aacd271d2a
#
_entry.id   3e7bfad0788995d1d005c8aacd271d2a
#
_cell.length_a   1.000
_cell.length_b   1.000
_cell.length_c   1.000
_cell.angle_alpha   90.00
_cell.angle_beta   90.00
_cell.angle_gamma   90.00
#
_symmetry.space_group_name_H-M   'P 1'
#
loop_
_entity.id
_entity.type
_entity.pdbx_description
1 polymer ?
#
loop_
_entity_poly.entity_id
_entity_poly.type
_entity_poly.pdbx_seq_one_letter_code
_entity_poly.pdbx_strand_id
1 'polypeptide(L)'
;MRLTTLDEASIQAIGHAFGYYNYGKETGMWAACSSPDKTALYICGFVRAMLAAGLLYTTSERGEAFIAYRLPGEKVKLPAFFPLLKGVFQAMTFRELCRFARLMKRAGASLNDRYDKEKKPHIYVGLVCVTEKYQGQGYMRKVLEMAFADGNRLQVPVILETDAKSKCDKYVHLGMELAGTRDAGELGTLYDLIKYPDK
;
A
#
# COMPACT_ATOMS: atom_id res chain seq x y z
N MET A 1 1.73 -16.61 2.22
CA MET A 1 2.50 -17.29 1.14
C MET A 1 3.04 -16.23 0.19
N ARG A 2 4.36 -16.22 -0.07
CA ARG A 2 5.01 -15.31 -1.03
C ARG A 2 4.66 -15.73 -2.46
N LEU A 3 4.26 -14.78 -3.30
CA LEU A 3 3.92 -15.04 -4.69
C LEU A 3 5.15 -14.90 -5.60
N THR A 4 5.25 -15.80 -6.57
CA THR A 4 6.23 -15.72 -7.68
C THR A 4 5.54 -15.41 -9.00
N THR A 5 4.27 -15.74 -9.11
CA THR A 5 3.41 -15.47 -10.27
C THR A 5 2.04 -15.04 -9.80
N LEU A 6 1.34 -14.28 -10.61
CA LEU A 6 -0.06 -13.90 -10.41
C LEU A 6 -0.69 -13.71 -11.78
N ASP A 7 -1.87 -14.26 -11.99
CA ASP A 7 -2.59 -14.12 -13.25
C ASP A 7 -3.10 -12.68 -13.46
N GLU A 8 -3.34 -12.32 -14.70
CA GLU A 8 -3.74 -10.96 -15.08
C GLU A 8 -5.11 -10.60 -14.51
N ALA A 9 -6.04 -11.56 -14.40
CA ALA A 9 -7.38 -11.32 -13.85
C ALA A 9 -7.29 -10.93 -12.37
N SER A 10 -6.44 -11.60 -11.59
CA SER A 10 -6.17 -11.24 -10.18
C SER A 10 -5.52 -9.86 -10.05
N ILE A 11 -4.58 -9.50 -10.93
CA ILE A 11 -3.97 -8.17 -10.93
C ILE A 11 -5.03 -7.09 -11.21
N GLN A 12 -5.91 -7.31 -12.18
CA GLN A 12 -7.02 -6.40 -12.50
C GLN A 12 -8.03 -6.30 -11.34
N ALA A 13 -8.35 -7.42 -10.68
CA ALA A 13 -9.23 -7.41 -9.52
C ALA A 13 -8.66 -6.57 -8.35
N ILE A 14 -7.34 -6.65 -8.10
CA ILE A 14 -6.68 -5.80 -7.10
C ILE A 14 -6.76 -4.33 -7.53
N GLY A 15 -6.45 -4.02 -8.79
CA GLY A 15 -6.54 -2.67 -9.35
C GLY A 15 -7.94 -2.09 -9.18
N HIS A 16 -8.97 -2.87 -9.54
CA HIS A 16 -10.37 -2.48 -9.42
C HIS A 16 -10.76 -2.19 -7.97
N ALA A 17 -10.40 -3.06 -7.03
CA ALA A 17 -10.72 -2.89 -5.60
C ALA A 17 -10.15 -1.57 -5.01
N PHE A 18 -9.04 -1.07 -5.55
CA PHE A 18 -8.49 0.24 -5.17
C PHE A 18 -9.12 1.40 -5.96
N GLY A 19 -9.26 1.26 -7.27
CA GLY A 19 -9.80 2.30 -8.14
C GLY A 19 -11.24 2.67 -7.79
N TYR A 20 -12.02 1.68 -7.40
CA TYR A 20 -13.42 1.82 -7.06
C TYR A 20 -13.71 1.77 -5.56
N TYR A 21 -12.67 1.96 -4.73
CA TYR A 21 -12.88 2.04 -3.29
C TYR A 21 -13.77 3.23 -2.92
N ASN A 22 -14.78 2.97 -2.10
CA ASN A 22 -15.70 4.01 -1.64
C ASN A 22 -15.05 4.83 -0.51
N TYR A 23 -14.55 6.01 -0.84
CA TYR A 23 -13.97 6.95 0.12
C TYR A 23 -15.02 7.75 0.91
N GLY A 24 -16.32 7.59 0.63
CA GLY A 24 -17.37 8.38 1.25
C GLY A 24 -17.23 9.86 0.91
N LYS A 25 -16.92 10.70 1.91
CA LYS A 25 -16.69 12.16 1.76
C LYS A 25 -15.21 12.53 1.56
N GLU A 26 -14.31 11.56 1.65
CA GLU A 26 -12.86 11.78 1.48
C GLU A 26 -12.45 11.66 0.01
N THR A 27 -11.35 12.28 -0.36
CA THR A 27 -10.87 12.25 -1.76
C THR A 27 -9.96 11.07 -2.06
N GLY A 28 -8.99 10.80 -1.21
CA GLY A 28 -8.06 9.68 -1.37
C GLY A 28 -7.22 9.69 -2.66
N MET A 29 -6.60 8.57 -2.97
CA MET A 29 -5.64 8.47 -4.08
C MET A 29 -6.26 8.67 -5.47
N TRP A 30 -7.55 8.42 -5.68
CA TRP A 30 -8.18 8.63 -6.97
C TRP A 30 -8.12 10.10 -7.43
N ALA A 31 -8.05 11.06 -6.48
CA ALA A 31 -7.87 12.47 -6.82
C ALA A 31 -6.54 12.75 -7.54
N ALA A 32 -5.52 11.92 -7.35
CA ALA A 32 -4.26 12.03 -8.08
C ALA A 32 -4.37 11.57 -9.54
N CYS A 33 -5.18 10.55 -9.81
CA CYS A 33 -5.30 9.91 -11.12
C CYS A 33 -6.49 10.39 -11.95
N SER A 34 -7.33 11.29 -11.43
CA SER A 34 -8.51 11.90 -12.08
C SER A 34 -9.63 10.93 -12.46
N SER A 35 -9.50 9.63 -12.26
CA SER A 35 -10.58 8.65 -12.42
C SER A 35 -10.29 7.32 -11.70
N PRO A 36 -11.34 6.55 -11.36
CA PRO A 36 -11.20 5.20 -10.81
C PRO A 36 -10.38 4.27 -11.72
N ASP A 37 -10.64 4.28 -13.04
CA ASP A 37 -9.92 3.43 -14.00
C ASP A 37 -8.42 3.72 -14.04
N LYS A 38 -8.05 5.00 -14.03
CA LYS A 38 -6.65 5.41 -13.99
C LYS A 38 -5.98 4.99 -12.67
N THR A 39 -6.70 5.10 -11.56
CA THR A 39 -6.21 4.60 -10.27
C THR A 39 -6.00 3.09 -10.32
N ALA A 40 -6.93 2.34 -10.92
CA ALA A 40 -6.79 0.90 -11.13
C ALA A 40 -5.54 0.56 -11.97
N LEU A 41 -5.28 1.28 -13.07
CA LEU A 41 -4.08 1.11 -13.89
C LEU A 41 -2.78 1.36 -13.11
N TYR A 42 -2.74 2.43 -12.31
CA TYR A 42 -1.60 2.72 -11.42
C TYR A 42 -1.35 1.56 -10.45
N ILE A 43 -2.40 1.09 -9.77
CA ILE A 43 -2.30 -0.02 -8.81
C ILE A 43 -1.89 -1.32 -9.50
N CYS A 44 -2.41 -1.64 -10.69
CA CYS A 44 -1.94 -2.78 -11.48
C CYS A 44 -0.45 -2.71 -11.76
N GLY A 45 0.08 -1.53 -12.12
CA GLY A 45 1.52 -1.30 -12.29
C GLY A 45 2.30 -1.53 -11.00
N PHE A 46 1.79 -1.04 -9.87
CA PHE A 46 2.38 -1.25 -8.55
C PHE A 46 2.40 -2.74 -8.16
N VAL A 47 1.30 -3.45 -8.33
CA VAL A 47 1.21 -4.90 -8.04
C VAL A 47 2.22 -5.69 -8.87
N ARG A 48 2.34 -5.42 -10.17
CA ARG A 48 3.35 -6.07 -11.02
C ARG A 48 4.78 -5.76 -10.58
N ALA A 49 5.04 -4.54 -10.13
CA ALA A 49 6.35 -4.18 -9.58
C ALA A 49 6.66 -4.94 -8.28
N MET A 50 5.69 -5.02 -7.36
CA MET A 50 5.85 -5.77 -6.12
C MET A 50 6.02 -7.27 -6.37
N LEU A 51 5.30 -7.83 -7.33
CA LEU A 51 5.46 -9.22 -7.77
C LEU A 51 6.87 -9.46 -8.33
N ALA A 52 7.34 -8.60 -9.25
CA ALA A 52 8.69 -8.68 -9.84
C ALA A 52 9.81 -8.51 -8.79
N ALA A 53 9.55 -7.72 -7.75
CA ALA A 53 10.45 -7.56 -6.60
C ALA A 53 10.39 -8.75 -5.63
N GLY A 54 9.40 -9.63 -5.75
CA GLY A 54 9.14 -10.71 -4.81
C GLY A 54 8.63 -10.23 -3.45
N LEU A 55 7.94 -9.11 -3.41
CA LEU A 55 7.41 -8.47 -2.20
C LEU A 55 5.89 -8.63 -2.06
N LEU A 56 5.25 -9.41 -2.93
CA LEU A 56 3.81 -9.65 -2.91
C LEU A 56 3.50 -11.01 -2.27
N TYR A 57 2.53 -11.00 -1.35
CA TYR A 57 2.10 -12.16 -0.59
C TYR A 57 0.57 -12.29 -0.64
N THR A 58 0.07 -13.50 -0.42
CA THR A 58 -1.37 -13.80 -0.32
C THR A 58 -1.65 -14.79 0.82
N THR A 59 -2.92 -14.85 1.24
CA THR A 59 -3.40 -15.79 2.26
C THR A 59 -3.37 -17.23 1.79
N SER A 60 -3.74 -17.49 0.54
CA SER A 60 -3.77 -18.82 -0.07
C SER A 60 -3.72 -18.73 -1.60
N GLU A 61 -3.70 -19.87 -2.28
CA GLU A 61 -3.78 -19.96 -3.74
C GLU A 61 -5.10 -19.43 -4.33
N ARG A 62 -6.12 -19.24 -3.49
CA ARG A 62 -7.42 -18.69 -3.93
C ARG A 62 -7.39 -17.16 -4.12
N GLY A 63 -6.34 -16.48 -3.66
CA GLY A 63 -6.19 -15.04 -3.82
C GLY A 63 -7.26 -14.20 -3.11
N GLU A 64 -7.65 -14.57 -1.89
CA GLU A 64 -8.67 -13.84 -1.13
C GLU A 64 -8.21 -12.44 -0.73
N ALA A 65 -6.93 -12.34 -0.33
CA ALA A 65 -6.33 -11.08 0.04
C ALA A 65 -4.83 -11.06 -0.30
N PHE A 66 -4.34 -9.87 -0.55
CA PHE A 66 -2.96 -9.60 -0.94
C PHE A 66 -2.35 -8.54 -0.03
N ILE A 67 -1.06 -8.71 0.25
CA ILE A 67 -0.25 -7.72 0.95
C ILE A 67 1.10 -7.60 0.24
N ALA A 68 1.56 -6.36 0.05
CA ALA A 68 2.93 -6.12 -0.38
C ALA A 68 3.69 -5.47 0.75
N TYR A 69 4.78 -6.10 1.21
CA TYR A 69 5.65 -5.53 2.23
C TYR A 69 7.12 -5.88 2.01
N ARG A 70 7.97 -5.02 2.52
CA ARG A 70 9.44 -5.12 2.46
C ARG A 70 10.00 -5.38 3.85
N LEU A 71 10.84 -6.38 3.98
CA LEU A 71 11.59 -6.65 5.20
C LEU A 71 12.81 -5.71 5.34
N PRO A 72 13.33 -5.51 6.56
CA PRO A 72 14.54 -4.72 6.78
C PRO A 72 15.71 -5.25 5.95
N GLY A 73 16.39 -4.34 5.23
CA GLY A 73 17.56 -4.70 4.41
C GLY A 73 17.24 -5.30 3.04
N GLU A 74 15.99 -5.64 2.73
CA GLU A 74 15.61 -6.08 1.37
C GLU A 74 15.78 -4.92 0.38
N LYS A 75 16.50 -5.16 -0.70
CA LYS A 75 16.72 -4.18 -1.78
C LYS A 75 15.88 -4.54 -2.98
N VAL A 76 15.08 -3.61 -3.44
CA VAL A 76 14.34 -3.76 -4.69
C VAL A 76 15.28 -3.49 -5.87
N LYS A 77 15.41 -4.45 -6.79
CA LYS A 77 16.22 -4.27 -7.99
C LYS A 77 15.56 -3.27 -8.94
N LEU A 78 16.35 -2.39 -9.55
CA LEU A 78 15.85 -1.36 -10.49
C LEU A 78 14.88 -1.89 -11.56
N PRO A 79 15.12 -3.04 -12.22
CA PRO A 79 14.18 -3.57 -13.21
C PRO A 79 12.76 -3.83 -12.69
N ALA A 80 12.60 -4.13 -11.40
CA ALA A 80 11.29 -4.37 -10.81
C ALA A 80 10.39 -3.11 -10.80
N PHE A 81 10.96 -1.91 -10.95
CA PHE A 81 10.20 -0.66 -11.02
C PHE A 81 9.62 -0.34 -12.41
N PHE A 82 10.06 -1.00 -13.49
CA PHE A 82 9.53 -0.72 -14.84
C PHE A 82 8.01 -0.89 -14.95
N PRO A 83 7.37 -1.95 -14.40
CA PRO A 83 5.91 -2.06 -14.42
C PRO A 83 5.20 -0.90 -13.70
N LEU A 84 5.78 -0.42 -12.58
CA LEU A 84 5.25 0.73 -11.85
C LEU A 84 5.33 2.01 -12.71
N LEU A 85 6.48 2.29 -13.31
CA LEU A 85 6.64 3.44 -14.21
C LEU A 85 5.64 3.39 -15.37
N LYS A 86 5.47 2.22 -15.99
CA LYS A 86 4.45 2.03 -17.02
C LYS A 86 3.05 2.36 -16.50
N GLY A 87 2.66 1.85 -15.32
CA GLY A 87 1.39 2.14 -14.68
C GLY A 87 1.20 3.64 -14.40
N VAL A 88 2.23 4.32 -13.90
CA VAL A 88 2.22 5.77 -13.66
C VAL A 88 1.94 6.54 -14.96
N PHE A 89 2.67 6.26 -16.04
CA PHE A 89 2.49 6.94 -17.34
C PHE A 89 1.15 6.62 -18.02
N GLN A 90 0.57 5.46 -17.75
CA GLN A 90 -0.77 5.12 -18.21
C GLN A 90 -1.88 5.80 -17.38
N ALA A 91 -1.65 5.99 -16.08
CA ALA A 91 -2.61 6.55 -15.16
C ALA A 91 -2.61 8.09 -15.11
N MET A 92 -1.44 8.71 -15.30
CA MET A 92 -1.27 10.15 -15.10
C MET A 92 -0.65 10.82 -16.30
N THR A 93 -1.21 11.98 -16.68
CA THR A 93 -0.53 12.92 -17.57
C THR A 93 0.67 13.53 -16.84
N PHE A 94 1.61 14.09 -17.59
CA PHE A 94 2.78 14.78 -16.99
C PHE A 94 2.37 15.90 -16.02
N ARG A 95 1.29 16.63 -16.32
CA ARG A 95 0.76 17.69 -15.45
C ARG A 95 0.23 17.11 -14.14
N GLU A 96 -0.52 15.99 -14.17
CA GLU A 96 -1.03 15.30 -12.99
C GLU A 96 0.12 14.74 -12.15
N LEU A 97 1.14 14.19 -12.80
CA LEU A 97 2.33 13.69 -12.09
C LEU A 97 3.08 14.82 -11.36
N CYS A 98 3.28 15.97 -12.01
CA CYS A 98 3.88 17.14 -11.37
C CYS A 98 3.03 17.68 -10.21
N ARG A 99 1.69 17.68 -10.37
CA ARG A 99 0.76 18.05 -9.30
C ARG A 99 0.87 17.09 -8.13
N PHE A 100 0.81 15.80 -8.37
CA PHE A 100 0.95 14.75 -7.35
C PHE A 100 2.27 14.88 -6.58
N ALA A 101 3.40 15.00 -7.29
CA ALA A 101 4.71 15.19 -6.66
C ALA A 101 4.76 16.45 -5.77
N ARG A 102 4.12 17.54 -6.17
CA ARG A 102 4.03 18.77 -5.38
C ARG A 102 3.20 18.56 -4.10
N LEU A 103 2.08 17.85 -4.20
CA LEU A 103 1.21 17.56 -3.06
C LEU A 103 1.90 16.61 -2.06
N MET A 104 2.59 15.59 -2.55
CA MET A 104 3.39 14.71 -1.68
C MET A 104 4.55 15.46 -1.00
N LYS A 105 5.21 16.38 -1.71
CA LYS A 105 6.23 17.25 -1.11
C LYS A 105 5.64 18.16 -0.03
N ARG A 106 4.44 18.70 -0.25
CA ARG A 106 3.70 19.50 0.76
C ARG A 106 3.38 18.68 2.00
N ALA A 107 2.92 17.45 1.83
CA ALA A 107 2.61 16.53 2.93
C ALA A 107 3.85 16.20 3.79
N GLY A 108 5.06 16.36 3.24
CA GLY A 108 6.31 16.10 3.95
C GLY A 108 6.65 14.61 4.06
N ALA A 109 7.69 14.32 4.83
CA ALA A 109 8.20 12.97 4.99
C ALA A 109 7.22 12.06 5.76
N SER A 110 6.95 10.89 5.22
CA SER A 110 6.17 9.85 5.88
C SER A 110 6.93 9.25 7.07
N LEU A 111 6.24 8.43 7.86
CA LEU A 111 6.90 7.67 8.92
C LEU A 111 7.97 6.73 8.33
N ASN A 112 7.66 6.08 7.20
CA ASN A 112 8.62 5.24 6.48
C ASN A 112 9.86 6.04 6.05
N ASP A 113 9.68 7.23 5.45
CA ASP A 113 10.81 8.08 5.03
C ASP A 113 11.71 8.48 6.20
N ARG A 114 11.10 8.75 7.37
CA ARG A 114 11.85 9.08 8.60
C ARG A 114 12.67 7.90 9.10
N TYR A 115 12.08 6.70 9.13
CA TYR A 115 12.77 5.46 9.54
C TYR A 115 13.91 5.11 8.56
N ASP A 116 13.66 5.21 7.25
CA ASP A 116 14.68 4.97 6.22
C ASP A 116 15.85 5.98 6.36
N LYS A 117 15.57 7.27 6.57
CA LYS A 117 16.58 8.32 6.78
C LYS A 117 17.42 8.08 8.03
N GLU A 118 16.78 7.65 9.11
CA GLU A 118 17.43 7.34 10.40
C GLU A 118 18.05 5.93 10.42
N LYS A 119 17.92 5.18 9.32
CA LYS A 119 18.39 3.78 9.18
C LYS A 119 17.82 2.85 10.27
N LYS A 120 16.65 3.16 10.78
CA LYS A 120 15.93 2.33 11.74
C LYS A 120 15.32 1.11 11.03
N PRO A 121 15.63 -0.13 11.47
CA PRO A 121 15.05 -1.31 10.85
C PRO A 121 13.53 -1.34 11.08
N HIS A 122 12.78 -1.62 10.02
CA HIS A 122 11.33 -1.71 10.04
C HIS A 122 10.81 -2.53 8.85
N ILE A 123 9.59 -3.00 8.95
CA ILE A 123 8.82 -3.57 7.84
C ILE A 123 7.93 -2.46 7.28
N TYR A 124 7.99 -2.23 5.98
CA TYR A 124 7.10 -1.29 5.30
C TYR A 124 6.05 -2.03 4.48
N VAL A 125 4.77 -1.80 4.80
CA VAL A 125 3.63 -2.33 4.06
C VAL A 125 3.15 -1.29 3.06
N GLY A 126 3.34 -1.57 1.77
CA GLY A 126 2.98 -0.66 0.69
C GLY A 126 1.60 -0.91 0.07
N LEU A 127 0.99 -2.09 0.32
CA LEU A 127 -0.34 -2.44 -0.19
C LEU A 127 -1.00 -3.47 0.70
N VAL A 128 -2.28 -3.27 0.98
CA VAL A 128 -3.18 -4.30 1.55
C VAL A 128 -4.46 -4.29 0.73
N CYS A 129 -4.84 -5.42 0.18
CA CYS A 129 -6.06 -5.57 -0.63
C CYS A 129 -6.81 -6.84 -0.24
N VAL A 130 -8.12 -6.72 -0.06
CA VAL A 130 -9.05 -7.86 -0.03
C VAL A 130 -9.92 -7.74 -1.26
N THR A 131 -9.94 -8.78 -2.10
CA THR A 131 -10.78 -8.79 -3.30
C THR A 131 -12.25 -8.74 -2.93
N GLU A 132 -13.08 -8.10 -3.74
CA GLU A 132 -14.47 -7.76 -3.41
C GLU A 132 -15.26 -8.96 -2.87
N LYS A 133 -15.12 -10.12 -3.53
CA LYS A 133 -15.79 -11.38 -3.16
C LYS A 133 -15.52 -11.80 -1.70
N TYR A 134 -14.40 -11.40 -1.12
CA TYR A 134 -13.95 -11.86 0.19
C TYR A 134 -13.93 -10.74 1.24
N GLN A 135 -14.42 -9.55 0.91
CA GLN A 135 -14.55 -8.44 1.87
C GLN A 135 -15.52 -8.80 3.00
N GLY A 136 -15.32 -8.23 4.17
CA GLY A 136 -16.12 -8.50 5.37
C GLY A 136 -15.89 -9.86 6.04
N GLN A 137 -14.98 -10.71 5.53
CA GLN A 137 -14.73 -12.07 6.00
C GLN A 137 -13.42 -12.22 6.81
N GLY A 138 -12.86 -11.12 7.29
CA GLY A 138 -11.65 -11.13 8.14
C GLY A 138 -10.32 -11.33 7.42
N TYR A 139 -10.29 -11.36 6.08
CA TYR A 139 -9.06 -11.58 5.31
C TYR A 139 -8.05 -10.45 5.42
N MET A 140 -8.49 -9.21 5.68
CA MET A 140 -7.58 -8.10 5.95
C MET A 140 -6.71 -8.36 7.18
N ARG A 141 -7.30 -8.92 8.25
CA ARG A 141 -6.56 -9.35 9.44
C ARG A 141 -5.52 -10.42 9.09
N LYS A 142 -5.94 -11.47 8.36
CA LYS A 142 -5.06 -12.59 8.01
C LYS A 142 -3.81 -12.16 7.24
N VAL A 143 -3.91 -11.21 6.30
CA VAL A 143 -2.73 -10.74 5.55
C VAL A 143 -1.87 -9.81 6.39
N LEU A 144 -2.44 -8.96 7.24
CA LEU A 144 -1.67 -8.09 8.13
C LEU A 144 -0.91 -8.91 9.19
N GLU A 145 -1.52 -9.97 9.72
CA GLU A 145 -0.86 -10.88 10.66
C GLU A 145 0.42 -11.52 10.09
N MET A 146 0.53 -11.66 8.77
CA MET A 146 1.79 -12.11 8.14
C MET A 146 2.93 -11.11 8.35
N ALA A 147 2.67 -9.81 8.12
CA ALA A 147 3.66 -8.76 8.35
C ALA A 147 3.92 -8.57 9.87
N PHE A 148 2.90 -8.69 10.71
CA PHE A 148 3.04 -8.60 12.17
C PHE A 148 3.87 -9.75 12.74
N ALA A 149 3.66 -10.98 12.27
CA ALA A 149 4.45 -12.14 12.65
C ALA A 149 5.93 -11.95 12.27
N ASP A 150 6.23 -11.43 11.07
CA ASP A 150 7.59 -11.08 10.68
C ASP A 150 8.16 -9.94 11.54
N GLY A 151 7.37 -8.93 11.88
CA GLY A 151 7.75 -7.86 12.79
C GLY A 151 8.14 -8.39 14.18
N ASN A 152 7.31 -9.26 14.72
CA ASN A 152 7.58 -9.93 16.01
C ASN A 152 8.83 -10.79 15.95
N ARG A 153 8.97 -11.60 14.90
CA ARG A 153 10.16 -12.47 14.72
C ARG A 153 11.46 -11.69 14.59
N LEU A 154 11.43 -10.54 13.90
CA LEU A 154 12.60 -9.69 13.67
C LEU A 154 12.79 -8.62 14.75
N GLN A 155 11.85 -8.50 15.70
CA GLN A 155 11.81 -7.46 16.74
C GLN A 155 11.89 -6.04 16.16
N VAL A 156 11.14 -5.79 15.07
CA VAL A 156 11.06 -4.51 14.39
C VAL A 156 9.60 -4.07 14.18
N PRO A 157 9.32 -2.76 14.17
CA PRO A 157 7.97 -2.29 13.92
C PRO A 157 7.52 -2.52 12.47
N VAL A 158 6.20 -2.65 12.30
CA VAL A 158 5.52 -2.66 11.00
C VAL A 158 4.90 -1.29 10.79
N ILE A 159 5.20 -0.67 9.65
CA ILE A 159 4.75 0.68 9.29
C ILE A 159 3.94 0.60 8.00
N LEU A 160 2.86 1.36 7.94
CA LEU A 160 2.10 1.62 6.72
C LEU A 160 1.55 3.05 6.72
N GLU A 161 1.18 3.52 5.54
CA GLU A 161 0.41 4.75 5.39
C GLU A 161 -0.88 4.50 4.61
N THR A 162 -1.90 5.30 4.86
CA THR A 162 -3.18 5.22 4.16
C THR A 162 -3.77 6.61 3.93
N ASP A 163 -4.67 6.69 2.96
CA ASP A 163 -5.23 7.91 2.39
C ASP A 163 -6.70 8.13 2.76
N ALA A 164 -7.23 7.35 3.70
CA ALA A 164 -8.61 7.49 4.15
C ALA A 164 -8.77 7.19 5.64
N LYS A 165 -9.56 8.00 6.35
CA LYS A 165 -9.89 7.79 7.76
C LYS A 165 -10.53 6.44 8.00
N SER A 166 -11.44 6.02 7.12
CA SER A 166 -12.11 4.73 7.20
C SER A 166 -11.14 3.53 7.11
N LYS A 167 -10.05 3.66 6.33
CA LYS A 167 -8.98 2.67 6.26
C LYS A 167 -8.12 2.73 7.53
N CYS A 168 -7.76 3.93 7.98
CA CYS A 168 -7.02 4.16 9.22
C CYS A 168 -7.71 3.46 10.41
N ASP A 169 -9.02 3.69 10.58
CA ASP A 169 -9.79 3.09 11.67
C ASP A 169 -9.78 1.55 11.62
N LYS A 170 -9.84 0.96 10.43
CA LYS A 170 -9.70 -0.50 10.26
C LYS A 170 -8.33 -0.99 10.72
N TYR A 171 -7.25 -0.30 10.37
CA TYR A 171 -5.90 -0.67 10.80
C TYR A 171 -5.71 -0.52 12.31
N VAL A 172 -6.25 0.55 12.90
CA VAL A 172 -6.25 0.73 14.36
C VAL A 172 -7.02 -0.40 15.06
N HIS A 173 -8.20 -0.76 14.55
CA HIS A 173 -8.97 -1.90 15.07
C HIS A 173 -8.20 -3.23 14.94
N LEU A 174 -7.31 -3.35 13.99
CA LEU A 174 -6.45 -4.54 13.78
C LEU A 174 -5.14 -4.49 14.59
N GLY A 175 -4.99 -3.51 15.48
CA GLY A 175 -3.89 -3.45 16.45
C GLY A 175 -2.70 -2.57 16.04
N MET A 176 -2.87 -1.71 15.02
CA MET A 176 -1.90 -0.65 14.74
C MET A 176 -2.22 0.62 15.52
N GLU A 177 -1.22 1.45 15.73
CA GLU A 177 -1.34 2.77 16.38
C GLU A 177 -1.22 3.86 15.32
N LEU A 178 -2.03 4.91 15.43
CA LEU A 178 -1.88 6.12 14.62
C LEU A 178 -0.65 6.90 15.11
N ALA A 179 0.41 6.91 14.32
CA ALA A 179 1.65 7.59 14.65
C ALA A 179 1.67 9.07 14.22
N GLY A 180 0.82 9.46 13.26
CA GLY A 180 0.71 10.83 12.81
C GLY A 180 -0.19 10.98 11.60
N THR A 181 -0.46 12.26 11.27
CA THR A 181 -1.22 12.63 10.07
C THR A 181 -0.46 13.69 9.28
N ARG A 182 -0.67 13.73 7.96
CA ARG A 182 -0.04 14.68 7.05
C ARG A 182 -1.09 15.27 6.10
N ASP A 183 -1.08 16.59 5.93
CA ASP A 183 -1.97 17.28 4.98
C ASP A 183 -1.38 17.24 3.57
N ALA A 184 -1.99 16.47 2.69
CA ALA A 184 -1.62 16.39 1.28
C ALA A 184 -2.49 17.30 0.38
N GLY A 185 -3.14 18.31 0.95
CA GLY A 185 -3.97 19.27 0.23
C GLY A 185 -5.16 18.59 -0.46
N GLU A 186 -5.25 18.69 -1.78
CA GLU A 186 -6.36 18.12 -2.56
C GLU A 186 -6.46 16.60 -2.47
N LEU A 187 -5.38 15.88 -2.12
CA LEU A 187 -5.40 14.44 -1.88
C LEU A 187 -5.98 14.07 -0.51
N GLY A 188 -6.23 15.07 0.35
CA GLY A 188 -6.77 14.86 1.68
C GLY A 188 -5.68 14.59 2.72
N THR A 189 -6.07 13.90 3.78
CA THR A 189 -5.18 13.54 4.90
C THR A 189 -4.55 12.17 4.66
N LEU A 190 -3.22 12.10 4.84
CA LEU A 190 -2.48 10.85 4.91
C LEU A 190 -2.29 10.47 6.38
N TYR A 191 -2.45 9.20 6.68
CA TYR A 191 -2.38 8.63 8.02
C TYR A 191 -1.19 7.68 8.09
N ASP A 192 -0.21 7.99 8.95
CA ASP A 192 0.94 7.13 9.22
C ASP A 192 0.60 6.20 10.41
N LEU A 193 0.70 4.90 10.22
CA LEU A 193 0.40 3.90 11.25
C LEU A 193 1.60 3.02 11.54
N ILE A 194 1.69 2.56 12.79
CA ILE A 194 2.77 1.70 13.28
C ILE A 194 2.20 0.59 14.18
N LYS A 195 2.78 -0.59 14.09
CA LYS A 195 2.64 -1.64 15.11
C LYS A 195 4.02 -2.04 15.59
N TYR A 196 4.25 -1.89 16.88
CA TYR A 196 5.45 -2.40 17.52
C TYR A 196 5.37 -3.92 17.72
N PRO A 197 6.51 -4.62 17.79
CA PRO A 197 6.53 -6.04 18.11
C PRO A 197 5.94 -6.26 19.51
N ASP A 198 5.28 -7.40 19.67
CA ASP A 198 4.77 -7.82 20.97
C ASP A 198 5.96 -8.11 21.91
N LYS A 199 5.81 -7.77 23.20
CA LYS A 199 6.86 -7.97 24.21
C LYS A 199 6.95 -9.42 24.64
#